data_5513508ee0b2ae0a951d5fef7b1c9baf
#
_entry.id   5513508ee0b2ae0a951d5fef7b1c9baf
#
_cell.length_a   1.000
_cell.length_b   1.000
_cell.length_c   1.000
_cell.angle_alpha   90.00
_cell.angle_beta   90.00
_cell.angle_gamma   90.00
#
_symmetry.space_group_name_H-M   'P 1'
#
loop_
_entity.id
_entity.type
_entity.pdbx_description
1 polymer ?
#
loop_
_entity_poly.entity_id
_entity_poly.type
_entity_poly.pdbx_seq_one_letter_code
_entity_poly.pdbx_strand_id
1 'polypeptide(L)'
;MKEFMIIKNFGPIENIEIELKKINIFIGEQGVGKSTIAKLYSCMQDIFLHFLILFDSNQKKIKMIFKRYGIHSYFKDDTYIEFHTISDFIVKYEKGKFKISHLEYDEEKMKIFIINLLGDSLEHSFNGAGLSRDSNFKDLPDKEKEIVVSNMRTSFYLPAERSLVGCASNSLYSIITAKVPLPKMLLEYLSFFEKAKNEYQEYEVPFLGLKFKASKDDDKILIGDKEIEFKYSSSGIQSIVPMLMIVDYCLNQDYFSSFALEEPEINLFPTNQLELIRFIISKINQEKGIENLIITTHSPYILSILNVSILAGKIMEMKPELTDDITTILKPEFHLSSSEIEVFSLGKQINGGTECESIIDSSTGMIKGNYLDAVSSIISTDFNKLNRLYIKILREQ
;
A
#
# COMPACT_ATOMS: atom_id res chain seq x y z
N MET A 1 -18.51 5.57 -10.42
CA MET A 1 -18.49 4.11 -10.66
C MET A 1 -17.81 3.42 -9.49
N LYS A 2 -17.98 2.11 -9.31
CA LYS A 2 -17.19 1.32 -8.37
C LYS A 2 -15.85 0.97 -9.02
N GLU A 3 -14.78 1.05 -8.27
CA GLU A 3 -13.48 0.60 -8.70
C GLU A 3 -13.48 -0.92 -8.87
N PHE A 4 -12.95 -1.42 -9.97
CA PHE A 4 -13.04 -2.83 -10.32
C PHE A 4 -11.79 -3.31 -11.04
N MET A 5 -11.35 -4.53 -10.77
CA MET A 5 -10.16 -5.09 -11.39
C MET A 5 -10.40 -6.53 -11.86
N ILE A 6 -10.11 -6.79 -13.14
CA ILE A 6 -10.02 -8.14 -13.70
C ILE A 6 -8.57 -8.39 -14.09
N ILE A 7 -8.02 -9.52 -13.67
CA ILE A 7 -6.67 -9.96 -14.01
C ILE A 7 -6.75 -11.42 -14.45
N LYS A 8 -6.30 -11.72 -15.69
CA LYS A 8 -6.21 -13.08 -16.19
C LYS A 8 -4.81 -13.35 -16.76
N ASN A 9 -4.22 -14.46 -16.38
CA ASN A 9 -2.92 -14.95 -16.86
C ASN A 9 -1.79 -13.92 -16.79
N PHE A 10 -1.63 -13.27 -15.59
CA PHE A 10 -0.60 -12.28 -15.35
C PHE A 10 0.30 -12.67 -14.17
N GLY A 11 1.55 -13.00 -14.45
CA GLY A 11 2.48 -13.52 -13.44
C GLY A 11 1.95 -14.76 -12.73
N PRO A 12 1.85 -14.74 -11.39
CA PRO A 12 1.29 -15.84 -10.61
C PRO A 12 -0.25 -15.91 -10.64
N ILE A 13 -0.92 -14.88 -11.14
CA ILE A 13 -2.37 -14.77 -11.13
C ILE A 13 -2.95 -15.42 -12.39
N GLU A 14 -3.84 -16.40 -12.22
CA GLU A 14 -4.56 -17.02 -13.32
C GLU A 14 -5.87 -16.32 -13.64
N ASN A 15 -6.73 -16.09 -12.64
CA ASN A 15 -7.98 -15.37 -12.82
C ASN A 15 -8.44 -14.75 -11.52
N ILE A 16 -8.58 -13.43 -11.51
CA ILE A 16 -9.12 -12.65 -10.40
C ILE A 16 -10.09 -11.62 -10.99
N GLU A 17 -11.25 -11.49 -10.32
CA GLU A 17 -12.25 -10.49 -10.61
C GLU A 17 -12.76 -9.94 -9.29
N ILE A 18 -12.45 -8.68 -8.99
CA ILE A 18 -12.70 -8.07 -7.69
C ILE A 18 -13.25 -6.65 -7.82
N GLU A 19 -14.23 -6.34 -6.99
CA GLU A 19 -14.66 -4.97 -6.71
C GLU A 19 -13.82 -4.41 -5.58
N LEU A 20 -13.22 -3.24 -5.79
CA LEU A 20 -12.40 -2.55 -4.80
C LEU A 20 -13.23 -1.52 -4.05
N LYS A 21 -12.89 -1.31 -2.79
CA LYS A 21 -13.44 -0.26 -1.93
C LYS A 21 -12.33 0.73 -1.55
N LYS A 22 -12.63 1.69 -0.70
CA LYS A 22 -11.65 2.63 -0.17
C LYS A 22 -10.46 1.91 0.49
N ILE A 23 -10.73 0.83 1.23
CA ILE A 23 -9.71 0.03 1.92
C ILE A 23 -9.80 -1.41 1.44
N ASN A 24 -8.70 -1.94 0.90
CA ASN A 24 -8.63 -3.30 0.39
C ASN A 24 -7.48 -4.06 1.03
N ILE A 25 -7.79 -5.15 1.69
CA ILE A 25 -6.79 -5.98 2.37
C ILE A 25 -6.67 -7.31 1.65
N PHE A 26 -5.45 -7.71 1.31
CA PHE A 26 -5.16 -8.99 0.68
C PHE A 26 -4.34 -9.86 1.64
N ILE A 27 -4.93 -10.94 2.15
CA ILE A 27 -4.25 -11.93 2.98
C ILE A 27 -4.09 -13.25 2.23
N GLY A 28 -3.07 -14.03 2.56
CA GLY A 28 -2.83 -15.36 2.00
C GLY A 28 -1.37 -15.78 2.11
N GLU A 29 -1.07 -16.99 1.62
CA GLU A 29 0.28 -17.55 1.64
C GLU A 29 1.28 -16.76 0.78
N GLN A 30 2.56 -17.05 0.93
CA GLN A 30 3.61 -16.47 0.09
C GLN A 30 3.49 -16.95 -1.36
N GLY A 31 3.77 -16.04 -2.32
CA GLY A 31 3.83 -16.38 -3.75
C GLY A 31 2.46 -16.52 -4.44
N VAL A 32 1.33 -16.27 -3.77
CA VAL A 32 -0.02 -16.36 -4.36
C VAL A 32 -0.42 -15.14 -5.20
N GLY A 33 0.41 -14.07 -5.24
CA GLY A 33 0.13 -12.91 -6.10
C GLY A 33 -0.34 -11.65 -5.39
N LYS A 34 -0.35 -11.58 -4.05
CA LYS A 34 -0.73 -10.37 -3.29
C LYS A 34 0.07 -9.15 -3.73
N SER A 35 1.40 -9.23 -3.70
CA SER A 35 2.29 -8.16 -4.17
C SER A 35 2.08 -7.80 -5.64
N THR A 36 1.70 -8.78 -6.46
CA THR A 36 1.38 -8.55 -7.88
C THR A 36 0.14 -7.67 -8.02
N ILE A 37 -0.90 -7.92 -7.23
CA ILE A 37 -2.11 -7.10 -7.20
C ILE A 37 -1.78 -5.67 -6.76
N ALA A 38 -1.06 -5.49 -5.66
CA ALA A 38 -0.69 -4.18 -5.14
C ALA A 38 0.14 -3.36 -6.14
N LYS A 39 1.14 -4.00 -6.78
CA LYS A 39 1.96 -3.39 -7.83
C LYS A 39 1.14 -3.04 -9.07
N LEU A 40 0.28 -3.95 -9.50
CA LEU A 40 -0.56 -3.73 -10.67
C LEU A 40 -1.58 -2.61 -10.41
N TYR A 41 -2.20 -2.58 -9.24
CA TYR A 41 -3.08 -1.49 -8.82
C TYR A 41 -2.38 -0.13 -8.90
N SER A 42 -1.24 0.03 -8.24
CA SER A 42 -0.48 1.27 -8.27
C SER A 42 -0.04 1.66 -9.69
N CYS A 43 0.30 0.66 -10.52
CA CYS A 43 0.67 0.88 -11.91
C CYS A 43 -0.54 1.34 -12.76
N MET A 44 -1.71 0.76 -12.54
CA MET A 44 -2.93 1.09 -13.31
C MET A 44 -3.53 2.44 -12.92
N GLN A 45 -3.25 2.91 -11.71
CA GLN A 45 -3.62 4.25 -11.25
C GLN A 45 -2.63 5.34 -11.68
N ASP A 46 -1.47 4.96 -12.24
CA ASP A 46 -0.46 5.92 -12.67
C ASP A 46 -0.98 6.77 -13.85
N ILE A 47 -1.21 8.05 -13.61
CA ILE A 47 -1.72 8.99 -14.61
C ILE A 47 -0.80 9.06 -15.84
N PHE A 48 0.49 8.80 -15.67
CA PHE A 48 1.44 8.77 -16.76
C PHE A 48 1.24 7.52 -17.65
N LEU A 49 0.79 6.39 -17.08
CA LEU A 49 0.34 5.25 -17.88
C LEU A 49 -0.81 5.67 -18.79
N HIS A 50 -1.81 6.38 -18.24
CA HIS A 50 -2.96 6.87 -18.99
C HIS A 50 -2.52 7.84 -20.11
N PHE A 51 -1.62 8.76 -19.78
CA PHE A 51 -1.03 9.66 -20.77
C PHE A 51 -0.34 8.91 -21.92
N LEU A 52 0.52 7.94 -21.62
CA LEU A 52 1.23 7.18 -22.64
C LEU A 52 0.27 6.39 -23.54
N ILE A 53 -0.79 5.80 -22.97
CA ILE A 53 -1.78 5.06 -23.76
C ILE A 53 -2.49 5.99 -24.75
N LEU A 54 -2.85 7.21 -24.34
CA LEU A 54 -3.59 8.18 -25.17
C LEU A 54 -2.72 8.89 -26.22
N PHE A 55 -1.47 9.23 -25.86
CA PHE A 55 -0.67 10.15 -26.69
C PHE A 55 0.50 9.49 -27.42
N ASP A 56 1.06 8.38 -26.91
CA ASP A 56 2.24 7.74 -27.54
C ASP A 56 1.90 6.40 -28.20
N SER A 57 0.89 5.67 -27.70
CA SER A 57 0.49 4.32 -28.16
C SER A 57 1.66 3.31 -28.32
N ASN A 58 2.90 3.68 -27.96
CA ASN A 58 4.06 2.82 -28.06
C ASN A 58 4.06 1.78 -26.94
N GLN A 59 3.63 0.56 -27.27
CA GLN A 59 3.47 -0.54 -26.32
C GLN A 59 4.76 -0.88 -25.57
N LYS A 60 5.94 -0.65 -26.17
CA LYS A 60 7.23 -0.87 -25.48
C LYS A 60 7.45 0.15 -24.37
N LYS A 61 7.16 1.44 -24.61
CA LYS A 61 7.26 2.50 -23.59
C LYS A 61 6.24 2.28 -22.47
N ILE A 62 5.00 1.93 -22.81
CA ILE A 62 3.95 1.60 -21.84
C ILE A 62 4.42 0.46 -20.93
N LYS A 63 4.95 -0.64 -21.50
CA LYS A 63 5.48 -1.76 -20.72
C LYS A 63 6.68 -1.39 -19.83
N MET A 64 7.41 -0.32 -20.14
CA MET A 64 8.49 0.17 -19.28
C MET A 64 8.01 0.69 -17.94
N ILE A 65 6.76 1.18 -17.82
CA ILE A 65 6.17 1.55 -16.52
C ILE A 65 6.12 0.32 -15.64
N PHE A 66 5.64 -0.81 -16.17
CA PHE A 66 5.59 -2.07 -15.43
C PHE A 66 6.96 -2.58 -15.00
N LYS A 67 8.03 -2.18 -15.71
CA LYS A 67 9.41 -2.48 -15.31
C LYS A 67 9.82 -1.75 -14.02
N ARG A 68 9.24 -0.59 -13.73
CA ARG A 68 9.51 0.12 -12.45
C ARG A 68 9.05 -0.70 -11.27
N TYR A 69 7.89 -1.39 -11.42
CA TYR A 69 7.31 -2.26 -10.40
C TYR A 69 7.87 -3.69 -10.42
N GLY A 70 8.76 -4.02 -11.38
CA GLY A 70 9.31 -5.38 -11.51
C GLY A 70 8.34 -6.43 -12.06
N ILE A 71 7.21 -6.02 -12.64
CA ILE A 71 6.16 -6.91 -13.15
C ILE A 71 6.05 -6.95 -14.69
N HIS A 72 7.00 -6.35 -15.40
CA HIS A 72 6.99 -6.29 -16.88
C HIS A 72 7.14 -7.66 -17.57
N SER A 73 7.77 -8.63 -16.90
CA SER A 73 7.93 -10.00 -17.38
C SER A 73 6.72 -10.90 -17.15
N TYR A 74 5.67 -10.38 -16.48
CA TYR A 74 4.50 -11.17 -16.12
C TYR A 74 3.46 -11.28 -17.24
N PHE A 75 3.60 -10.47 -18.30
CA PHE A 75 2.73 -10.55 -19.46
C PHE A 75 2.97 -11.86 -20.24
N LYS A 76 1.88 -12.58 -20.51
CA LYS A 76 1.78 -13.76 -21.38
C LYS A 76 0.96 -13.40 -22.62
N ASP A 77 0.91 -14.26 -23.61
CA ASP A 77 0.17 -14.02 -24.87
C ASP A 77 -1.34 -13.88 -24.64
N ASP A 78 -1.86 -14.59 -23.65
CA ASP A 78 -3.26 -14.63 -23.23
C ASP A 78 -3.57 -13.77 -22.00
N THR A 79 -2.64 -12.89 -21.60
CA THR A 79 -2.87 -11.96 -20.49
C THR A 79 -4.01 -11.00 -20.84
N TYR A 80 -4.95 -10.88 -19.90
CA TYR A 80 -6.01 -9.89 -19.91
C TYR A 80 -6.01 -9.11 -18.59
N ILE A 81 -6.04 -7.79 -18.69
CA ILE A 81 -6.16 -6.90 -17.53
C ILE A 81 -7.21 -5.85 -17.88
N GLU A 82 -8.13 -5.62 -16.96
CA GLU A 82 -9.11 -4.53 -17.03
C GLU A 82 -9.19 -3.86 -15.68
N PHE A 83 -9.08 -2.55 -15.64
CA PHE A 83 -9.14 -1.75 -14.44
C PHE A 83 -10.06 -0.56 -14.66
N HIS A 84 -11.07 -0.45 -13.80
CA HIS A 84 -11.99 0.66 -13.74
C HIS A 84 -11.57 1.58 -12.60
N THR A 85 -11.24 2.81 -12.89
CA THR A 85 -10.87 3.82 -11.89
C THR A 85 -12.11 4.49 -11.30
N ILE A 86 -11.95 5.11 -10.14
CA ILE A 86 -13.00 5.96 -9.54
C ILE A 86 -13.43 7.10 -10.48
N SER A 87 -12.49 7.62 -11.28
CA SER A 87 -12.74 8.70 -12.25
C SER A 87 -13.29 8.20 -13.60
N ASP A 88 -13.96 7.03 -13.62
CA ASP A 88 -14.63 6.46 -14.77
C ASP A 88 -13.77 6.14 -16.00
N PHE A 89 -12.42 6.10 -15.82
CA PHE A 89 -11.55 5.54 -16.84
C PHE A 89 -11.52 4.02 -16.77
N ILE A 90 -11.48 3.41 -17.94
CA ILE A 90 -11.33 1.97 -18.10
C ILE A 90 -10.02 1.72 -18.84
N VAL A 91 -9.03 1.18 -18.14
CA VAL A 91 -7.74 0.78 -18.71
C VAL A 91 -7.75 -0.71 -18.98
N LYS A 92 -7.49 -1.09 -20.23
CA LYS A 92 -7.56 -2.47 -20.70
C LYS A 92 -6.25 -2.89 -21.35
N TYR A 93 -5.78 -4.11 -21.02
CA TYR A 93 -4.74 -4.78 -21.77
C TYR A 93 -5.29 -6.10 -22.31
N GLU A 94 -5.26 -6.23 -23.62
CA GLU A 94 -5.71 -7.42 -24.34
C GLU A 94 -4.90 -7.58 -25.63
N LYS A 95 -4.56 -8.82 -26.00
CA LYS A 95 -3.85 -9.15 -27.26
C LYS A 95 -2.60 -8.29 -27.49
N GLY A 96 -1.83 -8.06 -26.43
CA GLY A 96 -0.58 -7.33 -26.50
C GLY A 96 -0.70 -5.79 -26.54
N LYS A 97 -1.90 -5.23 -26.41
CA LYS A 97 -2.17 -3.79 -26.54
C LYS A 97 -2.90 -3.22 -25.33
N PHE A 98 -2.45 -2.06 -24.89
CA PHE A 98 -3.18 -1.23 -23.94
C PHE A 98 -4.18 -0.34 -24.66
N LYS A 99 -5.34 -0.17 -24.06
CA LYS A 99 -6.38 0.79 -24.46
C LYS A 99 -6.90 1.48 -23.22
N ILE A 100 -7.32 2.72 -23.38
CA ILE A 100 -8.04 3.48 -22.37
C ILE A 100 -9.34 4.02 -22.98
N SER A 101 -10.39 4.02 -22.19
CA SER A 101 -11.69 4.61 -22.55
C SER A 101 -12.27 5.27 -21.30
N HIS A 102 -13.26 6.11 -21.49
CA HIS A 102 -14.01 6.75 -20.41
C HIS A 102 -15.50 6.59 -20.70
N LEU A 103 -16.33 6.51 -19.68
CA LEU A 103 -17.76 6.26 -19.87
C LEU A 103 -18.49 7.42 -20.55
N GLU A 104 -18.10 8.66 -20.23
CA GLU A 104 -18.76 9.87 -20.70
C GLU A 104 -17.92 10.67 -21.69
N TYR A 105 -16.59 10.46 -21.73
CA TYR A 105 -15.68 11.25 -22.54
C TYR A 105 -15.23 10.48 -23.78
N ASP A 106 -15.28 11.16 -24.93
CA ASP A 106 -14.57 10.73 -26.12
C ASP A 106 -13.05 10.94 -25.97
N GLU A 107 -12.27 10.47 -26.94
CA GLU A 107 -10.80 10.52 -26.89
C GLU A 107 -10.27 11.94 -26.73
N GLU A 108 -10.87 12.94 -27.38
CA GLU A 108 -10.43 14.34 -27.30
C GLU A 108 -10.68 14.94 -25.91
N LYS A 109 -11.86 14.69 -25.33
CA LYS A 109 -12.17 15.12 -23.95
C LYS A 109 -11.30 14.42 -22.92
N MET A 110 -11.00 13.12 -23.11
CA MET A 110 -10.05 12.40 -22.25
C MET A 110 -8.65 13.01 -22.31
N LYS A 111 -8.16 13.37 -23.51
CA LYS A 111 -6.87 14.03 -23.67
C LYS A 111 -6.83 15.37 -22.92
N ILE A 112 -7.87 16.19 -23.09
CA ILE A 112 -7.98 17.48 -22.40
C ILE A 112 -8.00 17.28 -20.88
N PHE A 113 -8.80 16.32 -20.38
CA PHE A 113 -8.87 16.00 -18.96
C PHE A 113 -7.52 15.60 -18.40
N ILE A 114 -6.81 14.68 -19.06
CA ILE A 114 -5.49 14.20 -18.64
C ILE A 114 -4.46 15.34 -18.68
N ILE A 115 -4.49 16.21 -19.70
CA ILE A 115 -3.60 17.38 -19.77
C ILE A 115 -3.86 18.35 -18.62
N ASN A 116 -5.11 18.63 -18.28
CA ASN A 116 -5.45 19.51 -17.17
C ASN A 116 -5.00 18.93 -15.83
N LEU A 117 -5.26 17.65 -15.60
CA LEU A 117 -4.82 16.94 -14.39
C LEU A 117 -3.29 16.91 -14.25
N LEU A 118 -2.58 16.73 -15.37
CA LEU A 118 -1.13 16.84 -15.44
C LEU A 118 -0.67 18.28 -15.19
N GLY A 119 -1.39 19.28 -15.70
CA GLY A 119 -1.11 20.70 -15.48
C GLY A 119 -1.19 21.08 -14.01
N ASP A 120 -2.24 20.66 -13.31
CA ASP A 120 -2.42 20.92 -11.88
C ASP A 120 -1.32 20.22 -11.05
N SER A 121 -1.01 18.97 -11.37
CA SER A 121 0.09 18.22 -10.73
C SER A 121 1.46 18.81 -11.04
N LEU A 122 1.65 19.37 -12.25
CA LEU A 122 2.85 20.09 -12.66
C LEU A 122 3.00 21.40 -11.90
N GLU A 123 1.94 22.16 -11.64
CA GLU A 123 2.01 23.39 -10.86
C GLU A 123 2.54 23.14 -9.45
N HIS A 124 2.12 22.07 -8.80
CA HIS A 124 2.66 21.67 -7.50
C HIS A 124 4.14 21.21 -7.57
N SER A 125 4.52 20.52 -8.66
CA SER A 125 5.89 20.06 -8.87
C SER A 125 6.82 21.17 -9.37
N PHE A 126 6.31 22.10 -10.19
CA PHE A 126 7.06 23.25 -10.75
C PHE A 126 7.40 24.30 -9.69
N ASN A 127 6.55 24.53 -8.71
CA ASN A 127 6.86 25.44 -7.59
C ASN A 127 8.07 24.96 -6.76
N GLY A 128 8.33 23.65 -6.74
CA GLY A 128 9.53 23.06 -6.13
C GLY A 128 10.77 23.01 -7.05
N ALA A 129 10.59 23.06 -8.38
CA ALA A 129 11.65 22.92 -9.38
C ALA A 129 12.03 24.22 -10.11
N GLY A 130 11.33 25.34 -9.83
CA GLY A 130 11.64 26.65 -10.45
C GLY A 130 11.29 26.78 -11.93
N LEU A 131 10.40 25.95 -12.47
CA LEU A 131 9.97 25.94 -13.85
C LEU A 131 8.76 26.87 -14.09
N SER A 132 8.68 27.54 -15.23
CA SER A 132 7.61 28.49 -15.55
C SER A 132 6.37 27.84 -16.16
N ARG A 133 5.19 28.47 -15.98
CA ARG A 133 3.86 28.03 -16.45
C ARG A 133 3.74 27.78 -17.99
N ASP A 134 4.69 28.24 -18.79
CA ASP A 134 4.61 28.22 -20.25
C ASP A 134 5.33 27.04 -20.91
N SER A 135 5.91 26.12 -20.14
CA SER A 135 6.62 24.98 -20.69
C SER A 135 5.67 23.81 -21.00
N ASN A 136 5.51 23.50 -22.29
CA ASN A 136 4.84 22.29 -22.72
C ASN A 136 5.64 21.05 -22.29
N PHE A 137 4.96 20.02 -21.73
CA PHE A 137 5.61 18.76 -21.33
C PHE A 137 6.47 18.13 -22.44
N LYS A 138 6.09 18.33 -23.73
CA LYS A 138 6.86 17.82 -24.87
C LYS A 138 8.24 18.47 -25.01
N ASP A 139 8.39 19.69 -24.54
CA ASP A 139 9.60 20.51 -24.69
C ASP A 139 10.54 20.37 -23.47
N LEU A 140 10.12 19.66 -22.42
CA LEU A 140 10.96 19.40 -21.26
C LEU A 140 12.12 18.46 -21.60
N PRO A 141 13.34 18.69 -21.05
CA PRO A 141 14.44 17.73 -21.08
C PRO A 141 14.02 16.37 -20.48
N ASP A 142 14.58 15.28 -20.99
CA ASP A 142 14.18 13.93 -20.56
C ASP A 142 14.37 13.70 -19.04
N LYS A 143 15.38 14.33 -18.43
CA LYS A 143 15.56 14.32 -16.97
C LYS A 143 14.41 15.00 -16.20
N GLU A 144 13.91 16.10 -16.73
CA GLU A 144 12.82 16.87 -16.12
C GLU A 144 11.48 16.17 -16.34
N LYS A 145 11.28 15.55 -17.52
CA LYS A 145 10.16 14.62 -17.76
C LYS A 145 10.17 13.47 -16.76
N GLU A 146 11.33 12.91 -16.46
CA GLU A 146 11.48 11.81 -15.50
C GLU A 146 11.14 12.24 -14.07
N ILE A 147 11.49 13.48 -13.68
CA ILE A 147 11.14 14.07 -12.38
C ILE A 147 9.63 14.35 -12.29
N VAL A 148 9.07 14.97 -13.31
CA VAL A 148 7.63 15.23 -13.41
C VAL A 148 6.84 13.93 -13.33
N VAL A 149 7.25 12.92 -14.09
CA VAL A 149 6.66 11.58 -14.12
C VAL A 149 6.71 10.88 -12.76
N SER A 150 7.80 11.05 -12.01
CA SER A 150 7.93 10.43 -10.69
C SER A 150 6.95 11.03 -9.66
N ASN A 151 6.52 12.27 -9.88
CA ASN A 151 5.61 12.99 -8.98
C ASN A 151 4.12 12.91 -9.40
N MET A 152 3.79 12.26 -10.52
CA MET A 152 2.43 12.19 -11.08
C MET A 152 1.66 10.92 -10.73
N ARG A 153 2.06 10.19 -9.72
CA ARG A 153 1.35 8.98 -9.32
C ARG A 153 0.15 9.31 -8.47
N THR A 154 -0.96 8.70 -8.80
CA THR A 154 -2.16 8.74 -7.98
C THR A 154 -2.09 7.76 -6.80
N SER A 155 -1.21 6.73 -6.86
CA SER A 155 -1.01 5.77 -5.78
C SER A 155 0.48 5.58 -5.48
N PHE A 156 0.89 5.79 -4.23
CA PHE A 156 2.26 5.55 -3.77
C PHE A 156 2.42 4.12 -3.27
N TYR A 157 3.36 3.40 -3.89
CA TYR A 157 3.66 2.01 -3.52
C TYR A 157 4.80 1.94 -2.51
N LEU A 158 4.55 1.30 -1.37
CA LEU A 158 5.53 1.09 -0.31
C LEU A 158 5.94 -0.39 -0.28
N PRO A 159 7.18 -0.73 -0.68
CA PRO A 159 7.66 -2.12 -0.80
C PRO A 159 7.87 -2.79 0.55
N ALA A 160 7.86 -4.13 0.57
CA ALA A 160 8.17 -4.91 1.77
C ALA A 160 9.65 -4.77 2.20
N GLU A 161 10.57 -4.61 1.23
CA GLU A 161 12.02 -4.50 1.46
C GLU A 161 12.46 -3.17 2.09
N ARG A 162 11.55 -2.35 2.58
CA ARG A 162 11.78 -0.99 3.11
C ARG A 162 12.76 -0.92 4.29
N SER A 163 13.00 -2.01 5.02
CA SER A 163 14.01 -2.05 6.10
C SER A 163 15.43 -1.78 5.60
N LEU A 164 15.74 -2.02 4.31
CA LEU A 164 17.02 -1.67 3.72
C LEU A 164 17.30 -0.15 3.75
N VAL A 165 16.27 0.66 3.88
CA VAL A 165 16.36 2.12 3.91
C VAL A 165 17.14 2.61 5.14
N GLY A 166 16.92 1.97 6.30
CA GLY A 166 17.66 2.31 7.51
C GLY A 166 19.18 2.16 7.36
N CYS A 167 19.62 1.15 6.60
CA CYS A 167 21.04 0.94 6.32
C CYS A 167 21.58 1.83 5.18
N ALA A 168 20.72 2.27 4.26
CA ALA A 168 21.08 2.91 3.01
C ALA A 168 20.92 4.44 3.03
N SER A 169 20.21 5.02 4.00
CA SER A 169 19.81 6.43 4.00
C SER A 169 20.99 7.38 3.81
N ASN A 170 22.07 7.20 4.56
CA ASN A 170 23.26 8.07 4.45
C ASN A 170 24.24 7.63 3.35
N SER A 171 23.95 6.52 2.65
CA SER A 171 24.80 5.95 1.59
C SER A 171 24.15 5.97 0.22
N LEU A 172 22.99 6.62 0.07
CA LEU A 172 22.22 6.62 -1.17
C LEU A 172 23.04 7.08 -2.38
N TYR A 173 23.82 8.15 -2.22
CA TYR A 173 24.71 8.65 -3.27
C TYR A 173 25.77 7.60 -3.67
N SER A 174 26.36 6.92 -2.69
CA SER A 174 27.34 5.85 -2.92
C SER A 174 26.72 4.64 -3.61
N ILE A 175 25.51 4.27 -3.24
CA ILE A 175 24.76 3.16 -3.84
C ILE A 175 24.44 3.47 -5.30
N ILE A 176 23.97 4.69 -5.61
CA ILE A 176 23.66 5.13 -6.96
C ILE A 176 24.93 5.21 -7.82
N THR A 177 26.01 5.78 -7.30
CA THR A 177 27.30 5.91 -7.99
C THR A 177 27.95 4.56 -8.26
N ALA A 178 27.83 3.63 -7.32
CA ALA A 178 28.31 2.26 -7.47
C ALA A 178 27.44 1.41 -8.41
N LYS A 179 26.33 1.98 -8.94
CA LYS A 179 25.38 1.29 -9.83
C LYS A 179 24.86 -0.03 -9.25
N VAL A 180 24.67 -0.10 -7.93
CA VAL A 180 24.05 -1.27 -7.29
C VAL A 180 22.64 -1.45 -7.87
N PRO A 181 22.30 -2.64 -8.39
CA PRO A 181 21.01 -2.87 -9.04
C PRO A 181 19.90 -3.04 -8.00
N LEU A 182 19.39 -1.94 -7.46
CA LEU A 182 18.22 -1.94 -6.57
C LEU A 182 16.92 -1.86 -7.37
N PRO A 183 15.82 -2.44 -6.86
CA PRO A 183 14.48 -2.26 -7.42
C PRO A 183 14.14 -0.76 -7.50
N LYS A 184 13.59 -0.32 -8.64
CA LYS A 184 13.27 1.10 -8.85
C LYS A 184 12.30 1.65 -7.80
N MET A 185 11.34 0.84 -7.37
CA MET A 185 10.39 1.22 -6.32
C MET A 185 11.07 1.47 -4.97
N LEU A 186 12.11 0.71 -4.66
CA LEU A 186 12.90 0.92 -3.44
C LEU A 186 13.72 2.21 -3.52
N LEU A 187 14.31 2.51 -4.69
CA LEU A 187 15.02 3.78 -4.91
C LEU A 187 14.09 4.98 -4.78
N GLU A 188 12.87 4.86 -5.27
CA GLU A 188 11.86 5.91 -5.13
C GLU A 188 11.40 6.08 -3.68
N TYR A 189 11.17 4.98 -2.97
CA TYR A 189 10.89 4.99 -1.54
C TYR A 189 12.01 5.69 -0.76
N LEU A 190 13.28 5.37 -1.05
CA LEU A 190 14.46 6.07 -0.49
C LEU A 190 14.43 7.57 -0.77
N SER A 191 14.13 7.97 -2.01
CA SER A 191 14.04 9.39 -2.40
C SER A 191 12.97 10.13 -1.62
N PHE A 192 11.80 9.51 -1.39
CA PHE A 192 10.74 10.10 -0.59
C PHE A 192 11.08 10.15 0.89
N PHE A 193 11.81 9.16 1.41
CA PHE A 193 12.33 9.23 2.78
C PHE A 193 13.29 10.41 2.97
N GLU A 194 14.20 10.65 2.02
CA GLU A 194 15.09 11.83 2.06
C GLU A 194 14.30 13.16 2.05
N LYS A 195 13.24 13.26 1.25
CA LYS A 195 12.35 14.42 1.25
C LYS A 195 11.66 14.59 2.60
N ALA A 196 11.11 13.50 3.16
CA ALA A 196 10.46 13.50 4.46
C ALA A 196 11.43 13.88 5.60
N LYS A 197 12.70 13.42 5.56
CA LYS A 197 13.74 13.84 6.52
C LYS A 197 14.05 15.33 6.45
N ASN A 198 14.07 15.90 5.25
CA ASN A 198 14.32 17.34 5.08
C ASN A 198 13.17 18.18 5.66
N GLU A 199 11.93 17.70 5.57
CA GLU A 199 10.75 18.33 6.15
C GLU A 199 10.70 18.12 7.68
N TYR A 200 10.86 16.87 8.13
CA TYR A 200 10.78 16.47 9.53
C TYR A 200 12.18 16.23 10.09
N GLN A 201 12.83 17.30 10.57
CA GLN A 201 14.14 17.18 11.24
C GLN A 201 14.07 16.30 12.50
N GLU A 202 12.92 16.31 13.18
CA GLU A 202 12.57 15.38 14.26
C GLU A 202 11.17 14.81 14.00
N TYR A 203 11.00 13.50 14.20
CA TYR A 203 9.73 12.81 13.99
C TYR A 203 9.43 11.86 15.16
N GLU A 204 8.31 12.08 15.83
CA GLU A 204 7.91 11.25 16.97
C GLU A 204 7.06 10.06 16.52
N VAL A 205 7.35 8.88 17.10
CA VAL A 205 6.53 7.68 16.98
C VAL A 205 6.06 7.28 18.38
N PRO A 206 4.95 7.90 18.88
CA PRO A 206 4.54 7.79 20.28
C PRO A 206 4.31 6.35 20.75
N PHE A 207 3.70 5.51 19.90
CA PHE A 207 3.41 4.13 20.26
C PHE A 207 4.64 3.21 20.34
N LEU A 208 5.79 3.63 19.82
CA LEU A 208 7.07 2.97 20.02
C LEU A 208 7.90 3.65 21.12
N GLY A 209 7.43 4.77 21.66
CA GLY A 209 8.15 5.55 22.65
C GLY A 209 9.48 6.08 22.13
N LEU A 210 9.58 6.38 20.84
CA LEU A 210 10.81 6.85 20.20
C LEU A 210 10.62 8.13 19.39
N LYS A 211 11.72 8.83 19.18
CA LYS A 211 11.84 9.97 18.28
C LYS A 211 12.98 9.71 17.30
N PHE A 212 12.69 9.87 16.00
CA PHE A 212 13.71 9.95 14.96
C PHE A 212 14.25 11.38 14.88
N LYS A 213 15.55 11.52 14.69
CA LYS A 213 16.23 12.80 14.50
C LYS A 213 17.13 12.71 13.29
N ALA A 214 16.85 13.52 12.27
CA ALA A 214 17.70 13.65 11.10
C ALA A 214 19.02 14.33 11.47
N SER A 215 20.14 13.86 10.89
CA SER A 215 21.47 14.43 11.08
C SER A 215 22.26 14.39 9.79
N LYS A 216 23.21 15.32 9.64
CA LYS A 216 24.10 15.38 8.47
C LYS A 216 25.04 14.16 8.39
N ASP A 217 25.47 13.67 9.54
CA ASP A 217 26.40 12.54 9.62
C ASP A 217 25.65 11.21 9.67
N ASP A 218 24.93 10.96 10.74
CA ASP A 218 24.14 9.74 10.93
C ASP A 218 22.81 10.08 11.62
N ASP A 219 21.70 9.66 10.99
CA ASP A 219 20.37 9.77 11.58
C ASP A 219 20.28 8.99 12.89
N LYS A 220 19.48 9.46 13.83
CA LYS A 220 19.45 8.95 15.20
C LYS A 220 18.05 8.55 15.63
N ILE A 221 17.98 7.58 16.52
CA ILE A 221 16.78 7.20 17.27
C ILE A 221 17.01 7.52 18.74
N LEU A 222 16.09 8.26 19.33
CA LEU A 222 16.06 8.58 20.75
C LEU A 222 14.97 7.75 21.42
N ILE A 223 15.34 7.02 22.49
CA ILE A 223 14.40 6.22 23.32
C ILE A 223 14.70 6.57 24.78
N GLY A 224 13.85 7.38 25.40
CA GLY A 224 14.14 8.00 26.70
C GLY A 224 15.43 8.80 26.62
N ASP A 225 16.39 8.51 27.53
CA ASP A 225 17.73 9.17 27.57
C ASP A 225 18.78 8.51 26.65
N LYS A 226 18.39 7.47 25.89
CA LYS A 226 19.32 6.74 25.02
C LYS A 226 19.23 7.24 23.59
N GLU A 227 20.40 7.39 22.97
CA GLU A 227 20.56 7.73 21.57
C GLU A 227 21.28 6.59 20.84
N ILE A 228 20.74 6.18 19.69
CA ILE A 228 21.26 5.09 18.86
C ILE A 228 21.28 5.59 17.42
N GLU A 229 22.33 5.33 16.66
CA GLU A 229 22.34 5.59 15.23
C GLU A 229 21.24 4.74 14.53
N PHE A 230 20.46 5.37 13.66
CA PHE A 230 19.30 4.74 13.02
C PHE A 230 19.68 3.45 12.29
N LYS A 231 20.82 3.42 11.61
CA LYS A 231 21.33 2.23 10.89
C LYS A 231 21.62 1.02 11.80
N TYR A 232 21.81 1.24 13.11
CA TYR A 232 22.02 0.17 14.12
C TYR A 232 20.78 -0.12 14.96
N SER A 233 19.67 0.54 14.68
CA SER A 233 18.41 0.24 15.34
C SER A 233 17.83 -1.10 14.85
N SER A 234 16.80 -1.59 15.51
CA SER A 234 16.15 -2.86 15.11
C SER A 234 15.52 -2.75 13.71
N SER A 235 15.45 -3.88 12.99
CA SER A 235 14.83 -3.94 11.67
C SER A 235 13.37 -3.45 11.65
N GLY A 236 12.63 -3.61 12.74
CA GLY A 236 11.29 -3.05 12.91
C GLY A 236 11.29 -1.53 12.90
N ILE A 237 12.20 -0.88 13.64
CA ILE A 237 12.35 0.57 13.65
C ILE A 237 12.78 1.07 12.26
N GLN A 238 13.75 0.41 11.63
CA GLN A 238 14.22 0.74 10.27
C GLN A 238 13.13 0.60 9.20
N SER A 239 12.17 -0.29 9.43
CA SER A 239 11.03 -0.49 8.51
C SER A 239 9.92 0.53 8.73
N ILE A 240 9.55 0.79 9.99
CA ILE A 240 8.34 1.56 10.32
C ILE A 240 8.56 3.07 10.27
N VAL A 241 9.68 3.58 10.77
CA VAL A 241 9.94 5.02 10.86
C VAL A 241 9.90 5.69 9.47
N PRO A 242 10.62 5.20 8.44
CA PRO A 242 10.54 5.78 7.12
C PRO A 242 9.14 5.69 6.51
N MET A 243 8.41 4.58 6.76
CA MET A 243 7.06 4.40 6.24
C MET A 243 6.10 5.46 6.80
N LEU A 244 6.08 5.67 8.12
CA LEU A 244 5.22 6.66 8.76
C LEU A 244 5.57 8.08 8.29
N MET A 245 6.87 8.41 8.25
CA MET A 245 7.35 9.72 7.78
C MET A 245 6.96 9.99 6.34
N ILE A 246 7.06 9.00 5.45
CA ILE A 246 6.67 9.15 4.03
C ILE A 246 5.16 9.33 3.90
N VAL A 247 4.35 8.55 4.62
CA VAL A 247 2.89 8.68 4.58
C VAL A 247 2.49 10.09 5.02
N ASP A 248 2.99 10.56 6.18
CA ASP A 248 2.69 11.89 6.67
C ASP A 248 3.20 12.99 5.72
N TYR A 249 4.40 12.83 5.18
CA TYR A 249 4.95 13.77 4.22
C TYR A 249 4.08 13.86 2.95
N CYS A 250 3.69 12.73 2.39
CA CYS A 250 2.86 12.70 1.19
C CYS A 250 1.49 13.34 1.41
N LEU A 251 0.83 13.07 2.55
CA LEU A 251 -0.46 13.66 2.90
C LEU A 251 -0.35 15.17 3.18
N ASN A 252 0.66 15.60 3.93
CA ASN A 252 0.84 17.01 4.30
C ASN A 252 1.23 17.91 3.11
N GLN A 253 1.85 17.35 2.09
CA GLN A 253 2.24 18.07 0.87
C GLN A 253 1.24 17.89 -0.28
N ASP A 254 0.10 17.24 -0.03
CA ASP A 254 -0.92 16.89 -1.03
C ASP A 254 -0.33 16.14 -2.25
N TYR A 255 0.76 15.34 -2.08
CA TYR A 255 1.37 14.59 -3.19
C TYR A 255 0.59 13.32 -3.51
N PHE A 256 0.18 12.57 -2.49
CA PHE A 256 -0.52 11.30 -2.63
C PHE A 256 -1.54 11.13 -1.52
N SER A 257 -2.75 10.75 -1.90
CA SER A 257 -3.81 10.32 -0.98
C SER A 257 -4.12 8.82 -1.10
N SER A 258 -3.54 8.15 -2.10
CA SER A 258 -3.69 6.70 -2.32
C SER A 258 -2.37 5.97 -2.06
N PHE A 259 -2.45 4.83 -1.36
CA PHE A 259 -1.27 4.05 -0.96
C PHE A 259 -1.47 2.55 -1.18
N ALA A 260 -0.39 1.89 -1.59
CA ALA A 260 -0.30 0.44 -1.62
C ALA A 260 0.84 -0.01 -0.70
N LEU A 261 0.49 -0.59 0.45
CA LEU A 261 1.43 -1.01 1.49
C LEU A 261 1.67 -2.51 1.40
N GLU A 262 2.88 -2.93 1.09
CA GLU A 262 3.26 -4.34 1.21
C GLU A 262 3.73 -4.66 2.63
N GLU A 263 3.06 -5.63 3.24
CA GLU A 263 3.41 -6.21 4.54
C GLU A 263 3.81 -5.13 5.57
N PRO A 264 2.92 -4.16 5.88
CA PRO A 264 3.27 -3.06 6.79
C PRO A 264 3.74 -3.54 8.16
N GLU A 265 3.32 -4.74 8.55
CA GLU A 265 3.66 -5.40 9.81
C GLU A 265 5.04 -6.06 9.85
N ILE A 266 5.77 -6.10 8.75
CA ILE A 266 7.05 -6.84 8.68
C ILE A 266 8.04 -6.39 9.77
N ASN A 267 8.67 -7.37 10.44
CA ASN A 267 9.61 -7.15 11.56
C ASN A 267 9.00 -6.49 12.81
N LEU A 268 7.67 -6.44 12.94
CA LEU A 268 7.00 -5.88 14.12
C LEU A 268 6.44 -6.98 15.05
N PHE A 269 6.61 -6.75 16.34
CA PHE A 269 5.93 -7.55 17.35
C PHE A 269 4.41 -7.29 17.30
N PRO A 270 3.55 -8.26 17.66
CA PRO A 270 2.08 -8.13 17.53
C PRO A 270 1.48 -6.87 18.17
N THR A 271 1.97 -6.41 19.32
CA THR A 271 1.50 -5.16 19.93
C THR A 271 1.81 -3.94 19.08
N ASN A 272 2.95 -3.92 18.40
CA ASN A 272 3.32 -2.82 17.51
C ASN A 272 2.54 -2.89 16.18
N GLN A 273 2.12 -4.09 15.74
CA GLN A 273 1.19 -4.24 14.62
C GLN A 273 -0.17 -3.61 14.93
N LEU A 274 -0.67 -3.79 16.18
CA LEU A 274 -1.90 -3.15 16.63
C LEU A 274 -1.81 -1.63 16.51
N GLU A 275 -0.76 -1.04 17.06
CA GLU A 275 -0.61 0.42 17.06
C GLU A 275 -0.34 0.98 15.64
N LEU A 276 0.39 0.24 14.80
CA LEU A 276 0.59 0.58 13.40
C LEU A 276 -0.74 0.65 12.64
N ILE A 277 -1.61 -0.36 12.78
CA ILE A 277 -2.90 -0.38 12.08
C ILE A 277 -3.81 0.74 12.62
N ARG A 278 -3.81 0.99 13.91
CA ARG A 278 -4.49 2.16 14.50
C ARG A 278 -4.00 3.48 13.90
N PHE A 279 -2.68 3.64 13.75
CA PHE A 279 -2.12 4.80 13.08
C PHE A 279 -2.65 4.93 11.65
N ILE A 280 -2.61 3.85 10.86
CA ILE A 280 -3.12 3.85 9.48
C ILE A 280 -4.60 4.23 9.44
N ILE A 281 -5.43 3.63 10.31
CA ILE A 281 -6.86 3.94 10.39
C ILE A 281 -7.07 5.42 10.76
N SER A 282 -6.30 5.97 11.70
CA SER A 282 -6.39 7.38 12.04
C SER A 282 -6.09 8.30 10.85
N LYS A 283 -5.15 7.88 9.96
CA LYS A 283 -4.86 8.62 8.73
C LYS A 283 -5.96 8.52 7.69
N ILE A 284 -6.72 7.42 7.66
CA ILE A 284 -7.91 7.26 6.80
C ILE A 284 -9.04 8.19 7.25
N ASN A 285 -9.18 8.40 8.57
CA ASN A 285 -10.25 9.17 9.18
C ASN A 285 -9.95 10.68 9.31
N GLN A 286 -8.77 11.15 8.88
CA GLN A 286 -8.45 12.58 8.82
C GLN A 286 -9.16 13.26 7.65
N GLU A 287 -9.45 14.55 7.75
CA GLU A 287 -10.11 15.36 6.71
C GLU A 287 -9.34 15.31 5.38
N LYS A 288 -8.01 15.47 5.44
CA LYS A 288 -7.07 15.24 4.32
C LYS A 288 -6.27 13.98 4.59
N GLY A 289 -6.96 12.85 4.60
CA GLY A 289 -6.37 11.57 4.94
C GLY A 289 -6.16 10.67 3.73
N ILE A 290 -5.99 9.38 4.03
CA ILE A 290 -5.86 8.36 3.01
C ILE A 290 -7.23 8.14 2.34
N GLU A 291 -7.30 8.38 1.04
CA GLU A 291 -8.52 8.20 0.23
C GLU A 291 -8.67 6.77 -0.28
N ASN A 292 -7.56 6.13 -0.69
CA ASN A 292 -7.55 4.76 -1.15
C ASN A 292 -6.36 4.00 -0.56
N LEU A 293 -6.60 2.78 -0.11
CA LEU A 293 -5.59 1.96 0.53
C LEU A 293 -5.67 0.50 0.07
N ILE A 294 -4.52 -0.01 -0.36
CA ILE A 294 -4.29 -1.45 -0.49
C ILE A 294 -3.26 -1.87 0.55
N ILE A 295 -3.54 -2.94 1.29
CA ILE A 295 -2.60 -3.61 2.17
C ILE A 295 -2.48 -5.07 1.74
N THR A 296 -1.25 -5.55 1.56
CA THR A 296 -0.97 -6.98 1.51
C THR A 296 -0.40 -7.44 2.84
N THR A 297 -0.85 -8.56 3.35
CA THR A 297 -0.43 -9.04 4.68
C THR A 297 -0.35 -10.56 4.75
N HIS A 298 0.45 -11.05 5.69
CA HIS A 298 0.47 -12.44 6.16
C HIS A 298 -0.03 -12.57 7.61
N SER A 299 -0.34 -11.44 8.28
CA SER A 299 -0.66 -11.42 9.69
C SER A 299 -2.17 -11.54 9.96
N PRO A 300 -2.63 -12.60 10.65
CA PRO A 300 -4.01 -12.68 11.12
C PRO A 300 -4.34 -11.61 12.17
N TYR A 301 -3.32 -11.07 12.87
CA TYR A 301 -3.53 -9.99 13.84
C TYR A 301 -4.08 -8.73 13.18
N ILE A 302 -3.63 -8.40 11.96
CA ILE A 302 -4.18 -7.27 11.21
C ILE A 302 -5.69 -7.45 10.99
N LEU A 303 -6.13 -8.64 10.60
CA LEU A 303 -7.56 -8.93 10.41
C LEU A 303 -8.35 -8.77 11.72
N SER A 304 -7.79 -9.24 12.83
CA SER A 304 -8.43 -9.13 14.15
C SER A 304 -8.56 -7.66 14.59
N ILE A 305 -7.54 -6.84 14.34
CA ILE A 305 -7.55 -5.40 14.66
C ILE A 305 -8.60 -4.68 13.82
N LEU A 306 -8.62 -4.94 12.51
CA LEU A 306 -9.61 -4.37 11.60
C LEU A 306 -11.04 -4.76 12.00
N ASN A 307 -11.24 -6.02 12.43
CA ASN A 307 -12.54 -6.48 12.86
C ASN A 307 -13.06 -5.73 14.11
N VAL A 308 -12.19 -5.42 15.05
CA VAL A 308 -12.54 -4.57 16.21
C VAL A 308 -12.93 -3.17 15.75
N SER A 309 -12.18 -2.58 14.83
CA SER A 309 -12.46 -1.23 14.27
C SER A 309 -13.77 -1.19 13.48
N ILE A 310 -14.07 -2.21 12.68
CA ILE A 310 -15.33 -2.37 11.95
C ILE A 310 -16.50 -2.49 12.94
N LEU A 311 -16.35 -3.32 13.98
CA LEU A 311 -17.41 -3.51 14.97
C LEU A 311 -17.73 -2.21 15.70
N ALA A 312 -16.72 -1.45 16.10
CA ALA A 312 -16.90 -0.15 16.75
C ALA A 312 -17.64 0.84 15.84
N GLY A 313 -17.23 0.97 14.57
CA GLY A 313 -17.92 1.80 13.59
C GLY A 313 -19.38 1.39 13.39
N LYS A 314 -19.63 0.09 13.27
CA LYS A 314 -20.98 -0.47 13.10
C LYS A 314 -21.88 -0.18 14.29
N ILE A 315 -21.38 -0.34 15.54
CA ILE A 315 -22.17 -0.01 16.74
C ILE A 315 -22.49 1.49 16.77
N MET A 316 -21.52 2.32 16.40
CA MET A 316 -21.73 3.80 16.29
C MET A 316 -22.80 4.16 15.28
N GLU A 317 -22.81 3.51 14.09
CA GLU A 317 -23.84 3.73 13.06
C GLU A 317 -25.21 3.30 13.53
N MET A 318 -25.33 2.18 14.26
CA MET A 318 -26.60 1.61 14.73
C MET A 318 -27.15 2.30 15.98
N LYS A 319 -26.28 2.75 16.89
CA LYS A 319 -26.67 3.33 18.19
C LYS A 319 -25.70 4.43 18.60
N PRO A 320 -25.84 5.66 18.04
CA PRO A 320 -24.97 6.78 18.37
C PRO A 320 -24.97 7.18 19.86
N GLU A 321 -26.03 6.81 20.60
CA GLU A 321 -26.14 7.05 22.03
C GLU A 321 -25.11 6.28 22.87
N LEU A 322 -24.47 5.25 22.32
CA LEU A 322 -23.42 4.46 22.98
C LEU A 322 -22.01 5.04 22.75
N THR A 323 -21.88 6.23 22.18
CA THR A 323 -20.58 6.86 21.84
C THR A 323 -19.62 6.86 23.02
N ASP A 324 -20.07 7.27 24.21
CA ASP A 324 -19.22 7.37 25.39
C ASP A 324 -18.70 5.96 25.82
N ASP A 325 -19.58 4.96 25.81
CA ASP A 325 -19.22 3.59 26.17
C ASP A 325 -18.19 3.02 25.15
N ILE A 326 -18.42 3.22 23.85
CA ILE A 326 -17.53 2.75 22.80
C ILE A 326 -16.17 3.45 22.90
N THR A 327 -16.17 4.76 23.15
CA THR A 327 -14.94 5.57 23.24
C THR A 327 -14.04 5.12 24.40
N THR A 328 -14.61 4.58 25.48
CA THR A 328 -13.81 3.97 26.57
C THR A 328 -13.05 2.73 26.12
N ILE A 329 -13.52 2.03 25.08
CA ILE A 329 -12.92 0.80 24.53
C ILE A 329 -12.01 1.12 23.35
N LEU A 330 -12.50 1.90 22.40
CA LEU A 330 -11.79 2.29 21.19
C LEU A 330 -12.16 3.74 20.81
N LYS A 331 -11.14 4.59 20.60
CA LYS A 331 -11.35 5.97 20.22
C LYS A 331 -11.99 6.08 18.82
N PRO A 332 -12.82 7.12 18.56
CA PRO A 332 -13.51 7.30 17.28
C PRO A 332 -12.56 7.35 16.06
N GLU A 333 -11.35 7.89 16.24
CA GLU A 333 -10.32 7.97 15.21
C GLU A 333 -9.89 6.60 14.66
N PHE A 334 -10.20 5.51 15.38
CA PHE A 334 -9.87 4.14 14.98
C PHE A 334 -11.08 3.33 14.50
N HIS A 335 -12.24 3.95 14.33
CA HIS A 335 -13.43 3.28 13.83
C HIS A 335 -13.38 3.17 12.30
N LEU A 336 -13.95 2.11 11.73
CA LEU A 336 -14.09 1.90 10.30
C LEU A 336 -15.53 1.56 9.93
N SER A 337 -16.03 2.13 8.83
CA SER A 337 -17.29 1.68 8.24
C SER A 337 -17.09 0.40 7.45
N SER A 338 -17.97 -0.60 7.66
CA SER A 338 -17.94 -1.87 6.91
C SER A 338 -18.23 -1.67 5.41
N SER A 339 -18.84 -0.57 5.02
CA SER A 339 -19.09 -0.23 3.62
C SER A 339 -17.82 0.20 2.87
N GLU A 340 -16.80 0.71 3.58
CA GLU A 340 -15.57 1.25 2.99
C GLU A 340 -14.43 0.24 2.90
N ILE A 341 -14.57 -0.95 3.50
CA ILE A 341 -13.51 -1.96 3.55
C ILE A 341 -13.90 -3.24 2.83
N GLU A 342 -12.92 -3.83 2.11
CA GLU A 342 -13.01 -5.18 1.58
C GLU A 342 -11.77 -5.97 1.96
N VAL A 343 -11.95 -7.25 2.26
CA VAL A 343 -10.86 -8.14 2.66
C VAL A 343 -10.92 -9.40 1.80
N PHE A 344 -9.83 -9.67 1.12
CA PHE A 344 -9.70 -10.80 0.20
C PHE A 344 -8.70 -11.83 0.74
N SER A 345 -9.10 -13.09 0.71
CA SER A 345 -8.17 -14.22 0.88
C SER A 345 -7.68 -14.69 -0.47
N LEU A 346 -6.36 -14.76 -0.63
CA LEU A 346 -5.72 -15.37 -1.79
C LEU A 346 -5.13 -16.72 -1.41
N GLY A 347 -5.52 -17.76 -2.16
CA GLY A 347 -5.03 -19.13 -2.01
C GLY A 347 -4.61 -19.73 -3.35
N LYS A 348 -4.00 -20.92 -3.28
CA LYS A 348 -3.76 -21.77 -4.44
C LYS A 348 -4.89 -22.80 -4.54
N GLN A 349 -5.51 -22.90 -5.69
CA GLN A 349 -6.43 -24.01 -5.96
C GLN A 349 -5.66 -25.34 -6.05
N ILE A 350 -6.32 -26.43 -5.76
CA ILE A 350 -5.77 -27.81 -5.87
C ILE A 350 -5.19 -28.07 -7.28
N ASN A 351 -5.76 -27.42 -8.30
CA ASN A 351 -5.36 -27.52 -9.70
C ASN A 351 -4.28 -26.49 -10.12
N GLY A 352 -3.74 -25.71 -9.18
CA GLY A 352 -2.63 -24.79 -9.42
C GLY A 352 -3.01 -23.32 -9.69
N GLY A 353 -4.30 -22.99 -9.81
CA GLY A 353 -4.77 -21.61 -10.01
C GLY A 353 -4.74 -20.75 -8.75
N THR A 354 -4.85 -19.42 -8.93
CA THR A 354 -5.06 -18.48 -7.81
C THR A 354 -6.54 -18.33 -7.55
N GLU A 355 -6.95 -18.56 -6.31
CA GLU A 355 -8.28 -18.27 -5.81
C GLU A 355 -8.25 -16.95 -5.03
N CYS A 356 -9.20 -16.07 -5.31
CA CYS A 356 -9.37 -14.81 -4.59
C CYS A 356 -10.84 -14.68 -4.19
N GLU A 357 -11.12 -14.69 -2.90
CA GLU A 357 -12.49 -14.58 -2.38
C GLU A 357 -12.60 -13.48 -1.32
N SER A 358 -13.74 -12.80 -1.30
CA SER A 358 -14.10 -11.91 -0.19
C SER A 358 -14.34 -12.73 1.08
N ILE A 359 -13.65 -12.36 2.14
CA ILE A 359 -13.82 -12.96 3.46
C ILE A 359 -14.63 -12.09 4.42
N ILE A 360 -15.29 -11.06 3.91
CA ILE A 360 -16.31 -10.32 4.63
C ILE A 360 -17.61 -11.14 4.62
N ASP A 361 -18.21 -11.32 5.78
CA ASP A 361 -19.52 -11.93 5.91
C ASP A 361 -20.60 -10.91 5.51
N SER A 362 -21.36 -11.22 4.47
CA SER A 362 -22.36 -10.29 3.91
C SER A 362 -23.51 -9.97 4.87
N SER A 363 -23.78 -10.83 5.85
CA SER A 363 -24.88 -10.63 6.83
C SER A 363 -24.44 -9.74 7.98
N THR A 364 -23.19 -9.86 8.40
CA THR A 364 -22.63 -9.13 9.55
C THR A 364 -21.75 -7.95 9.17
N GLY A 365 -21.19 -7.91 7.96
CA GLY A 365 -20.20 -6.95 7.53
C GLY A 365 -18.83 -7.12 8.25
N MET A 366 -18.63 -8.23 8.93
CA MET A 366 -17.43 -8.55 9.70
C MET A 366 -16.53 -9.52 8.94
N ILE A 367 -15.25 -9.53 9.25
CA ILE A 367 -14.31 -10.53 8.71
C ILE A 367 -14.65 -11.89 9.31
N LYS A 368 -14.78 -12.93 8.48
CA LYS A 368 -15.14 -14.29 8.89
C LYS A 368 -14.15 -14.87 9.91
N GLY A 369 -14.65 -15.45 10.98
CA GLY A 369 -13.85 -15.91 12.13
C GLY A 369 -12.82 -17.01 11.81
N ASN A 370 -13.07 -17.86 10.80
CA ASN A 370 -12.15 -18.91 10.37
C ASN A 370 -10.83 -18.39 9.76
N TYR A 371 -10.78 -17.13 9.37
CA TYR A 371 -9.56 -16.49 8.84
C TYR A 371 -8.77 -15.72 9.90
N LEU A 372 -9.37 -15.45 11.08
CA LEU A 372 -8.75 -14.64 12.11
C LEU A 372 -7.62 -15.36 12.84
N ASP A 373 -7.72 -16.65 13.06
CA ASP A 373 -6.67 -17.45 13.74
C ASP A 373 -6.83 -18.98 13.57
N ALA A 374 -6.84 -19.46 12.34
CA ALA A 374 -6.98 -20.89 12.06
C ALA A 374 -5.83 -21.72 12.64
N VAL A 375 -4.59 -21.20 12.63
CA VAL A 375 -3.40 -21.90 13.09
C VAL A 375 -3.39 -22.05 14.62
N SER A 376 -3.73 -21.00 15.36
CA SER A 376 -3.85 -21.06 16.82
C SER A 376 -4.92 -22.05 17.27
N SER A 377 -6.01 -22.15 16.52
CA SER A 377 -7.06 -23.16 16.79
C SER A 377 -6.54 -24.59 16.62
N ILE A 378 -5.75 -24.86 15.56
CA ILE A 378 -5.10 -26.15 15.33
C ILE A 378 -4.12 -26.46 16.46
N ILE A 379 -3.21 -25.51 16.77
CA ILE A 379 -2.20 -25.66 17.82
C ILE A 379 -2.87 -25.91 19.18
N SER A 380 -3.92 -25.15 19.50
CA SER A 380 -4.67 -25.32 20.75
C SER A 380 -5.34 -26.69 20.84
N THR A 381 -5.88 -27.18 19.72
CA THR A 381 -6.47 -28.52 19.63
C THR A 381 -5.42 -29.61 19.91
N ASP A 382 -4.26 -29.51 19.26
CA ASP A 382 -3.18 -30.48 19.45
C ASP A 382 -2.59 -30.42 20.88
N PHE A 383 -2.39 -29.20 21.39
CA PHE A 383 -1.97 -28.99 22.76
C PHE A 383 -2.93 -29.66 23.76
N ASN A 384 -4.24 -29.45 23.58
CA ASN A 384 -5.24 -30.06 24.45
C ASN A 384 -5.26 -31.59 24.37
N LYS A 385 -5.05 -32.18 23.16
CA LYS A 385 -4.92 -33.65 23.03
C LYS A 385 -3.67 -34.16 23.76
N LEU A 386 -2.52 -33.52 23.55
CA LEU A 386 -1.27 -33.88 24.23
C LEU A 386 -1.35 -33.70 25.73
N ASN A 387 -1.96 -32.64 26.23
CA ASN A 387 -2.15 -32.38 27.65
C ASN A 387 -3.03 -33.46 28.34
N ARG A 388 -4.08 -33.92 27.63
CA ARG A 388 -4.88 -35.07 28.15
C ARG A 388 -4.05 -36.33 28.30
N LEU A 389 -3.16 -36.65 27.35
CA LEU A 389 -2.25 -37.79 27.44
C LEU A 389 -1.26 -37.61 28.60
N TYR A 390 -0.71 -36.41 28.76
CA TYR A 390 0.21 -36.08 29.82
C TYR A 390 -0.43 -36.26 31.22
N ILE A 391 -1.65 -35.73 31.40
CA ILE A 391 -2.42 -35.92 32.65
C ILE A 391 -2.70 -37.38 32.92
N LYS A 392 -2.98 -38.20 31.89
CA LYS A 392 -3.17 -39.65 32.06
C LYS A 392 -1.92 -40.33 32.60
N ILE A 393 -0.74 -40.02 32.04
CA ILE A 393 0.55 -40.55 32.49
C ILE A 393 0.81 -40.17 33.97
N LEU A 394 0.54 -38.93 34.38
CA LEU A 394 0.72 -38.47 35.74
C LEU A 394 -0.22 -39.17 36.75
N ARG A 395 -1.37 -39.68 36.32
CA ARG A 395 -2.31 -40.42 37.18
C ARG A 395 -1.99 -41.91 37.26
N GLU A 396 -1.15 -42.41 36.36
CA GLU A 396 -0.69 -43.82 36.37
C GLU A 396 0.63 -43.99 37.14
N GLN A 397 1.26 -42.91 37.57
CA GLN A 397 2.38 -42.87 38.53
C GLN A 397 1.88 -42.72 39.96
#